data_a24077cdd5b558f04935122f673ae5e9
#
_entry.id   a24077cdd5b558f04935122f673ae5e9
#
_cell.length_a   1.000
_cell.length_b   1.000
_cell.length_c   1.000
_cell.angle_alpha   90.00
_cell.angle_beta   90.00
_cell.angle_gamma   90.00
#
_symmetry.space_group_name_H-M   'P 1'
#
loop_
_entity.id
_entity.type
_entity.pdbx_description
1 polymer ?
#
loop_
_entity_poly.entity_id
_entity_poly.type
_entity_poly.pdbx_seq_one_letter_code
_entity_poly.pdbx_strand_id
1 'polypeptide(L)'
;MVKVNEFQRHEVYAFAYNVYQQLNRCEQDCAVEFQDNIRKYGYFVTDSYRPQLMNLAKVKESDNRRKVRGISEYGAYSDSKVVPLGNNTWIVYLDVVERELIGGKVVRDAVMRYPLIVTKYNVNREKNPWRLAIDGMKGQPKRLN
;
A
#
# COMPACT_ATOMS: atom_id res chain seq x y z
N MET A 1 34.09 3.44 11.38
CA MET A 1 32.78 3.46 12.01
C MET A 1 31.82 2.57 11.25
N VAL A 2 31.21 1.65 11.94
CA VAL A 2 30.25 0.75 11.30
C VAL A 2 28.94 1.51 11.06
N LYS A 3 28.49 1.51 9.83
CA LYS A 3 27.22 2.13 9.47
C LYS A 3 26.09 1.19 9.85
N VAL A 4 25.27 1.59 10.80
CA VAL A 4 24.10 0.82 11.19
C VAL A 4 23.03 0.98 10.09
N ASN A 5 22.37 -0.10 9.72
CA ASN A 5 21.26 -0.03 8.80
C ASN A 5 20.19 0.90 9.35
N GLU A 6 19.87 1.93 8.58
CA GLU A 6 18.92 2.96 8.99
C GLU A 6 17.49 2.42 9.14
N PHE A 7 17.16 1.39 8.35
CA PHE A 7 15.81 0.80 8.31
C PHE A 7 15.88 -0.70 8.56
N GLN A 8 15.09 -1.18 9.51
CA GLN A 8 14.92 -2.60 9.76
C GLN A 8 13.83 -3.16 8.83
N ARG A 9 13.95 -4.43 8.42
CA ARG A 9 12.96 -5.05 7.52
C ARG A 9 11.55 -5.00 8.07
N HIS A 10 11.39 -5.28 9.36
CA HIS A 10 10.06 -5.25 10.00
C HIS A 10 9.46 -3.84 10.00
N GLU A 11 10.28 -2.80 10.09
CA GLU A 11 9.81 -1.41 10.02
C GLU A 11 9.33 -1.07 8.61
N VAL A 12 10.08 -1.51 7.60
CA VAL A 12 9.69 -1.31 6.19
C VAL A 12 8.37 -2.02 5.89
N TYR A 13 8.22 -3.25 6.41
CA TYR A 13 6.97 -4.00 6.27
C TYR A 13 5.81 -3.30 6.96
N ALA A 14 6.01 -2.86 8.21
CA ALA A 14 4.96 -2.17 8.96
C ALA A 14 4.52 -0.88 8.27
N PHE A 15 5.47 -0.12 7.73
CA PHE A 15 5.17 1.06 6.93
C PHE A 15 4.29 0.70 5.72
N ALA A 16 4.73 -0.27 4.93
CA ALA A 16 4.02 -0.68 3.72
C ALA A 16 2.60 -1.15 4.02
N TYR A 17 2.44 -1.99 5.05
CA TYR A 17 1.13 -2.50 5.44
C TYR A 17 0.21 -1.36 5.89
N ASN A 18 0.68 -0.51 6.80
CA ASN A 18 -0.14 0.57 7.34
C ASN A 18 -0.59 1.55 6.26
N VAL A 19 0.33 1.95 5.39
CA VAL A 19 0.01 2.90 4.32
C VAL A 19 -0.92 2.27 3.29
N TYR A 20 -0.63 1.04 2.86
CA TYR A 20 -1.46 0.36 1.86
C TYR A 20 -2.88 0.13 2.38
N GLN A 21 -3.01 -0.27 3.65
CA GLN A 21 -4.31 -0.43 4.30
C GLN A 21 -5.10 0.89 4.29
N GLN A 22 -4.45 1.99 4.67
CA GLN A 22 -5.10 3.30 4.71
C GLN A 22 -5.50 3.80 3.32
N LEU A 23 -4.65 3.60 2.33
CA LEU A 23 -4.94 4.00 0.95
C LEU A 23 -6.19 3.30 0.40
N ASN A 24 -6.42 2.05 0.81
CA ASN A 24 -7.48 1.21 0.25
C ASN A 24 -8.71 1.08 1.14
N ARG A 25 -8.74 1.74 2.28
CA ARG A 25 -9.87 1.66 3.21
C ARG A 25 -11.01 2.54 2.74
N CYS A 26 -12.16 1.92 2.48
CA CYS A 26 -13.38 2.63 2.08
C CYS A 26 -14.53 2.16 2.95
N GLU A 27 -15.17 3.09 3.65
CA GLU A 27 -16.25 2.77 4.59
C GLU A 27 -17.65 2.89 3.95
N GLN A 28 -17.79 3.66 2.87
CA GLN A 28 -19.06 3.91 2.22
C GLN A 28 -18.99 3.82 0.69
N ASP A 29 -17.98 4.45 0.08
CA ASP A 29 -17.91 4.58 -1.37
C ASP A 29 -16.46 4.75 -1.84
N CYS A 30 -15.88 3.68 -2.33
CA CYS A 30 -14.50 3.70 -2.83
C CYS A 30 -14.31 4.63 -4.04
N ALA A 31 -15.36 4.91 -4.81
CA ALA A 31 -15.24 5.83 -5.94
C ALA A 31 -14.79 7.22 -5.50
N VAL A 32 -15.20 7.63 -4.29
CA VAL A 32 -14.80 8.91 -3.70
C VAL A 32 -13.63 8.74 -2.74
N GLU A 33 -13.73 7.75 -1.84
CA GLU A 33 -12.80 7.59 -0.72
C GLU A 33 -11.40 7.19 -1.17
N PHE A 34 -11.26 6.41 -2.25
CA PHE A 34 -9.93 6.04 -2.74
C PHE A 34 -9.16 7.28 -3.21
N GLN A 35 -9.81 8.17 -3.93
CA GLN A 35 -9.20 9.44 -4.35
C GLN A 35 -8.85 10.32 -3.15
N ASP A 36 -9.74 10.42 -2.17
CA ASP A 36 -9.50 11.18 -0.95
C ASP A 36 -8.35 10.59 -0.15
N ASN A 37 -8.25 9.27 -0.06
CA ASN A 37 -7.16 8.60 0.63
C ASN A 37 -5.80 8.88 -0.03
N ILE A 38 -5.75 8.90 -1.36
CA ILE A 38 -4.52 9.22 -2.09
C ILE A 38 -4.07 10.66 -1.77
N ARG A 39 -4.99 11.59 -1.67
CA ARG A 39 -4.66 12.97 -1.27
C ARG A 39 -4.21 13.05 0.18
N LYS A 40 -4.92 12.38 1.08
CA LYS A 40 -4.64 12.40 2.51
C LYS A 40 -3.31 11.75 2.86
N TYR A 41 -2.99 10.62 2.22
CA TYR A 41 -1.78 9.86 2.50
C TYR A 41 -0.69 10.07 1.44
N GLY A 42 -0.78 11.13 0.66
CA GLY A 42 0.16 11.43 -0.42
C GLY A 42 1.60 11.62 0.03
N TYR A 43 1.83 11.97 1.30
CA TYR A 43 3.18 12.11 1.86
C TYR A 43 3.93 10.78 1.97
N PHE A 44 3.21 9.67 1.90
CA PHE A 44 3.77 8.32 2.00
C PHE A 44 3.90 7.63 0.65
N VAL A 45 3.71 8.38 -0.43
CA VAL A 45 3.80 7.90 -1.82
C VAL A 45 4.74 8.85 -2.57
N THR A 46 5.62 8.31 -3.40
CA THR A 46 6.56 9.14 -4.14
C THR A 46 5.84 10.06 -5.13
N ASP A 47 6.48 11.18 -5.48
CA ASP A 47 5.94 12.13 -6.44
C ASP A 47 5.70 11.50 -7.81
N SER A 48 6.50 10.48 -8.17
CA SER A 48 6.34 9.79 -9.45
C SER A 48 5.17 8.79 -9.44
N TYR A 49 4.88 8.17 -8.30
CA TYR A 49 3.82 7.16 -8.20
C TYR A 49 2.44 7.76 -7.91
N ARG A 50 2.38 8.90 -7.23
CA ARG A 50 1.11 9.52 -6.84
C ARG A 50 0.18 9.79 -8.02
N PRO A 51 0.65 10.36 -9.16
CA PRO A 51 -0.22 10.56 -10.32
C PRO A 51 -0.74 9.24 -10.91
N GLN A 52 0.07 8.19 -10.86
CA GLN A 52 -0.34 6.87 -11.34
C GLN A 52 -1.47 6.29 -10.50
N LEU A 53 -1.39 6.43 -9.16
CA LEU A 53 -2.45 6.02 -8.25
C LEU A 53 -3.73 6.82 -8.49
N MET A 54 -3.62 8.12 -8.67
CA MET A 54 -4.77 8.97 -8.92
C MET A 54 -5.43 8.62 -10.26
N ASN A 55 -4.64 8.30 -11.27
CA ASN A 55 -5.16 7.84 -12.56
C ASN A 55 -5.89 6.50 -12.40
N LEU A 56 -5.32 5.57 -11.63
CA LEU A 56 -5.97 4.30 -11.33
C LEU A 56 -7.31 4.50 -10.63
N ALA A 57 -7.38 5.42 -9.67
CA ALA A 57 -8.60 5.74 -8.96
C ALA A 57 -9.69 6.25 -9.91
N LYS A 58 -9.32 7.08 -10.88
CA LYS A 58 -10.25 7.61 -11.89
C LYS A 58 -10.73 6.52 -12.85
N VAL A 59 -9.82 5.66 -13.30
CA VAL A 59 -10.16 4.53 -14.18
C VAL A 59 -11.12 3.56 -13.48
N LYS A 60 -10.93 3.33 -12.18
CA LYS A 60 -11.73 2.40 -11.39
C LYS A 60 -12.99 3.04 -10.78
N GLU A 61 -13.26 4.32 -11.04
CA GLU A 61 -14.32 5.04 -10.36
C GLU A 61 -15.69 4.38 -10.48
N SER A 62 -16.08 3.94 -11.67
CA SER A 62 -17.37 3.29 -11.88
C SER A 62 -17.46 1.93 -11.18
N ASP A 63 -16.38 1.13 -11.23
CA ASP A 63 -16.33 -0.17 -10.54
C ASP A 63 -16.34 -0.02 -9.03
N ASN A 64 -15.81 1.08 -8.51
CA ASN A 64 -15.70 1.35 -7.07
C ASN A 64 -16.94 2.00 -6.47
N ARG A 65 -17.93 2.35 -7.30
CA ARG A 65 -19.11 3.08 -6.82
C ARG A 65 -19.87 2.28 -5.77
N ARG A 66 -20.11 2.92 -4.61
CA ARG A 66 -20.79 2.34 -3.44
C ARG A 66 -20.08 1.12 -2.85
N LYS A 67 -18.82 0.91 -3.22
CA LYS A 67 -18.05 -0.21 -2.72
C LYS A 67 -17.42 0.13 -1.37
N VAL A 68 -17.61 -0.78 -0.42
CA VAL A 68 -16.90 -0.77 0.87
C VAL A 68 -15.72 -1.74 0.72
N ARG A 69 -14.54 -1.33 1.16
CA ARG A 69 -13.34 -2.17 1.08
C ARG A 69 -12.58 -2.14 2.38
N GLY A 70 -12.13 -3.31 2.82
CA GLY A 70 -11.21 -3.45 3.93
C GLY A 70 -10.07 -4.38 3.54
N ILE A 71 -8.89 -4.06 4.07
CA ILE A 71 -7.71 -4.89 3.93
C ILE A 71 -7.24 -5.26 5.33
N SER A 72 -7.02 -6.55 5.54
CA SER A 72 -6.48 -7.05 6.80
C SER A 72 -5.28 -7.95 6.55
N GLU A 73 -4.48 -8.15 7.58
CA GLU A 73 -3.26 -8.93 7.49
C GLU A 73 -3.57 -10.42 7.25
N TYR A 74 -2.79 -11.06 6.38
CA TYR A 74 -2.87 -12.48 6.14
C TYR A 74 -1.53 -13.13 6.46
N GLY A 75 -1.52 -14.05 7.42
CA GLY A 75 -0.33 -14.75 7.86
C GLY A 75 0.58 -13.88 8.73
N ALA A 76 1.65 -14.47 9.20
CA ALA A 76 2.62 -13.80 10.07
C ALA A 76 3.71 -13.13 9.23
N TYR A 77 4.29 -12.08 9.78
CA TYR A 77 5.47 -11.45 9.21
C TYR A 77 6.65 -12.44 9.21
N SER A 78 7.46 -12.38 8.15
CA SER A 78 8.79 -12.98 8.13
C SER A 78 9.72 -12.04 7.33
N ASP A 79 11.00 -12.07 7.66
CA ASP A 79 11.99 -11.21 6.98
C ASP A 79 12.08 -11.47 5.47
N SER A 80 11.72 -12.68 5.02
CA SER A 80 11.72 -13.03 3.60
C SER A 80 10.69 -12.25 2.79
N LYS A 81 9.71 -11.62 3.44
CA LYS A 81 8.72 -10.77 2.76
C LYS A 81 9.29 -9.40 2.37
N VAL A 82 10.47 -9.05 2.85
CA VAL A 82 11.13 -7.78 2.53
C VAL A 82 12.45 -8.07 1.87
N VAL A 83 12.55 -7.78 0.57
CA VAL A 83 13.74 -8.09 -0.25
C VAL A 83 14.47 -6.79 -0.59
N PRO A 84 15.68 -6.58 -0.07
CA PRO A 84 16.46 -5.39 -0.40
C PRO A 84 16.84 -5.36 -1.88
N LEU A 85 16.71 -4.21 -2.51
CA LEU A 85 17.15 -3.97 -3.90
C LEU A 85 18.41 -3.12 -3.96
N GLY A 86 18.90 -2.64 -2.81
CA GLY A 86 20.00 -1.66 -2.75
C GLY A 86 19.48 -0.24 -2.74
N ASN A 87 20.35 0.71 -2.38
CA ASN A 87 20.03 2.16 -2.34
C ASN A 87 18.80 2.48 -1.48
N ASN A 88 18.67 1.80 -0.34
CA ASN A 88 17.53 2.00 0.57
C ASN A 88 16.18 1.84 -0.14
N THR A 89 16.08 0.79 -0.95
CA THR A 89 14.87 0.41 -1.66
C THR A 89 14.61 -1.08 -1.47
N TRP A 90 13.35 -1.46 -1.33
CA TRP A 90 12.95 -2.84 -1.05
C TRP A 90 11.73 -3.22 -1.87
N ILE A 91 11.59 -4.53 -2.14
CA ILE A 91 10.28 -5.09 -2.50
C ILE A 91 9.67 -5.63 -1.22
N VAL A 92 8.47 -5.19 -0.90
CA VAL A 92 7.69 -5.72 0.21
C VAL A 92 6.57 -6.58 -0.36
N TYR A 93 6.63 -7.88 -0.09
CA TYR A 93 5.54 -8.80 -0.45
C TYR A 93 4.48 -8.74 0.63
N LEU A 94 3.46 -7.95 0.38
CA LEU A 94 2.38 -7.69 1.34
C LEU A 94 1.24 -8.67 1.10
N ASP A 95 1.06 -9.61 2.02
CA ASP A 95 -0.01 -10.60 1.95
C ASP A 95 -1.19 -10.13 2.80
N VAL A 96 -2.35 -9.99 2.17
CA VAL A 96 -3.52 -9.41 2.81
C VAL A 96 -4.80 -10.15 2.39
N VAL A 97 -5.79 -10.09 3.27
CA VAL A 97 -7.18 -10.42 2.91
C VAL A 97 -7.83 -9.13 2.44
N GLU A 98 -8.33 -9.14 1.22
CA GLU A 98 -9.01 -8.01 0.60
C GLU A 98 -10.49 -8.35 0.48
N ARG A 99 -11.33 -7.57 1.17
CA ARG A 99 -12.76 -7.81 1.20
C ARG A 99 -13.51 -6.59 0.71
N GLU A 100 -14.43 -6.82 -0.23
CA GLU A 100 -15.25 -5.76 -0.80
C GLU A 100 -16.73 -6.12 -0.72
N LEU A 101 -17.55 -5.12 -0.38
CA LEU A 101 -19.00 -5.26 -0.28
C LEU A 101 -19.69 -4.17 -1.10
N ILE A 102 -20.84 -4.49 -1.67
CA ILE A 102 -21.77 -3.53 -2.29
C ILE A 102 -23.16 -3.83 -1.74
N GLY A 103 -23.78 -2.83 -1.12
CA GLY A 103 -25.11 -3.01 -0.54
C GLY A 103 -25.17 -4.12 0.51
N GLY A 104 -24.11 -4.30 1.28
CA GLY A 104 -24.00 -5.32 2.30
C GLY A 104 -23.67 -6.71 1.79
N LYS A 105 -23.54 -6.89 0.47
CA LYS A 105 -23.19 -8.19 -0.13
C LYS A 105 -21.70 -8.23 -0.44
N VAL A 106 -21.04 -9.33 -0.08
CA VAL A 106 -19.65 -9.57 -0.41
C VAL A 106 -19.52 -9.79 -1.91
N VAL A 107 -18.77 -8.90 -2.58
CA VAL A 107 -18.49 -9.00 -4.02
C VAL A 107 -17.04 -9.44 -4.28
N ARG A 108 -16.19 -9.38 -3.27
CA ARG A 108 -14.81 -9.85 -3.34
C ARG A 108 -14.32 -10.28 -1.96
N ASP A 109 -13.70 -11.44 -1.90
CA ASP A 109 -13.05 -11.95 -0.69
C ASP A 109 -11.85 -12.74 -1.17
N ALA A 110 -10.68 -12.11 -1.18
CA ALA A 110 -9.50 -12.67 -1.81
C ALA A 110 -8.27 -12.49 -0.92
N VAL A 111 -7.40 -13.48 -0.93
CA VAL A 111 -6.05 -13.35 -0.35
C VAL A 111 -5.12 -12.93 -1.47
N MET A 112 -4.49 -11.77 -1.31
CA MET A 112 -3.66 -11.17 -2.34
C MET A 112 -2.25 -10.93 -1.83
N ARG A 113 -1.30 -11.07 -2.74
CA ARG A 113 0.08 -10.63 -2.52
C ARG A 113 0.37 -9.44 -3.42
N TYR A 114 0.74 -8.31 -2.79
CA TYR A 114 1.11 -7.09 -3.49
C TYR A 114 2.63 -6.88 -3.37
N PRO A 115 3.36 -6.86 -4.49
CA PRO A 115 4.81 -6.65 -4.47
C PRO A 115 5.13 -5.15 -4.47
N LEU A 116 4.96 -4.51 -3.32
CA LEU A 116 5.15 -3.06 -3.20
C LEU A 116 6.63 -2.70 -3.24
N ILE A 117 6.97 -1.66 -3.99
CA ILE A 117 8.30 -1.06 -3.93
C ILE A 117 8.25 0.05 -2.89
N VAL A 118 9.13 -0.06 -1.88
CA VAL A 118 9.27 0.93 -0.82
C VAL A 118 10.67 1.49 -0.89
N THR A 119 10.80 2.81 -0.80
CA THR A 119 12.09 3.47 -0.88
C THR A 119 12.23 4.52 0.22
N LYS A 120 13.48 4.81 0.59
CA LYS A 120 13.78 5.95 1.46
C LYS A 120 13.29 7.23 0.81
N TYR A 121 12.63 8.10 1.59
CA TYR A 121 12.01 9.30 1.05
C TYR A 121 12.06 10.42 2.09
N ASN A 122 12.96 11.37 1.90
CA ASN A 122 13.22 12.43 2.87
C ASN A 122 12.47 13.73 2.53
N VAL A 123 11.40 13.65 1.78
CA VAL A 123 10.56 14.80 1.46
C VAL A 123 9.54 14.98 2.58
N ASN A 124 9.48 16.19 3.13
CA ASN A 124 8.52 16.56 4.18
C ASN A 124 8.56 15.60 5.39
N ARG A 125 9.69 15.57 6.08
CA ARG A 125 9.93 14.67 7.23
C ARG A 125 8.96 14.90 8.37
N GLU A 126 8.45 16.10 8.53
CA GLU A 126 7.47 16.43 9.55
C GLU A 126 6.15 15.69 9.32
N LYS A 127 5.71 15.61 8.07
CA LYS A 127 4.49 14.90 7.67
C LYS A 127 4.71 13.40 7.49
N ASN A 128 5.95 13.00 7.20
CA ASN A 128 6.33 11.61 6.98
C ASN A 128 7.52 11.24 7.86
N PRO A 129 7.28 10.98 9.15
CA PRO A 129 8.36 10.61 10.08
C PRO A 129 8.97 9.24 9.80
N TRP A 130 8.30 8.38 9.04
CA TRP A 130 8.86 7.09 8.62
C TRP A 130 10.06 7.25 7.69
N ARG A 131 10.14 8.35 6.94
CA ARG A 131 11.15 8.60 5.90
C ARG A 131 11.18 7.53 4.83
N LEU A 132 10.02 6.94 4.55
CA LEU A 132 9.80 5.90 3.55
C LEU A 132 8.62 6.30 2.68
N ALA A 133 8.58 5.82 1.45
CA ALA A 133 7.43 6.01 0.56
C ALA A 133 7.23 4.80 -0.33
N ILE A 134 5.98 4.55 -0.70
CA ILE A 134 5.63 3.56 -1.72
C ILE A 134 5.89 4.18 -3.08
N ASP A 135 6.66 3.47 -3.93
CA ASP A 135 7.08 3.96 -5.24
C ASP A 135 6.48 3.16 -6.40
N GLY A 136 5.60 2.24 -6.12
CA GLY A 136 4.95 1.41 -7.14
C GLY A 136 4.90 -0.05 -6.75
N MET A 137 4.77 -0.89 -7.76
CA MET A 137 4.77 -2.35 -7.60
C MET A 137 5.77 -2.99 -8.56
N LYS A 138 6.42 -4.05 -8.11
CA LYS A 138 7.31 -4.86 -8.93
C LYS A 138 6.51 -5.98 -9.59
N GLY A 139 5.88 -5.67 -10.72
CA GLY A 139 5.04 -6.61 -11.43
C GLY A 139 3.59 -6.59 -10.95
N GLN A 140 2.86 -7.64 -11.25
CA GLN A 140 1.44 -7.73 -10.97
C GLN A 140 1.16 -8.34 -9.60
N PRO A 141 0.09 -7.90 -8.91
CA PRO A 141 -0.39 -8.59 -7.72
C PRO A 141 -0.76 -10.04 -8.04
N LYS A 142 -0.61 -10.90 -7.04
CA LYS A 142 -0.88 -12.33 -7.18
C LYS A 142 -1.96 -12.77 -6.20
N ARG A 143 -2.97 -13.47 -6.69
CA ARG A 143 -3.98 -14.08 -5.83
C ARG A 143 -3.41 -15.38 -5.24
N LEU A 144 -3.57 -15.56 -3.93
CA LEU A 144 -3.01 -16.70 -3.18
C LEU A 144 -4.04 -17.81 -2.90
N ASN A 145 -5.33 -17.56 -3.13
CA ASN A 145 -6.39 -18.54 -2.84
C ASN A 145 -7.26 -18.88 -4.05
#